data_b7282cf8f2b8093a0d629b538ff14be8
#
_entry.id   b7282cf8f2b8093a0d629b538ff14be8
#
_cell.length_a   1.000
_cell.length_b   1.000
_cell.length_c   1.000
_cell.angle_alpha   90.00
_cell.angle_beta   90.00
_cell.angle_gamma   90.00
#
_symmetry.space_group_name_H-M   'P 1'
#
loop_
_entity.id
_entity.type
_entity.pdbx_description
1 polymer ?
#
loop_
_entity_poly.entity_id
_entity_poly.type
_entity_poly.pdbx_seq_one_letter_code
_entity_poly.pdbx_strand_id
1 'polypeptide(L)'
;MKKKVLLFACLAAFGLSMAVTGCSKEEPAKKSETQEEKKEEKLEVIGVEKDSEFQVKLTNSTAKNITGVSVKSSDEAEYPANMLKEADVFEDKESRLLCYTAPKAAEVTADAKATDKVLEPAYDIQLTFEDGTTAVLHSFPFGDVEEGEICMEDVAYLKYTSVASKEKVDTKGAEQAVKAQAEAEAAAKAAAEAQAAAEAAAAEQAAAEAAAAEQAAAEAAAQQTYTEEYYYEEPSYDAGYDNGAAGGDACLDGGLTY
;
A
#
# COMPACT_ATOMS: atom_id res chain seq x y z
N MET A 1 4.88 -35.98 -27.35
CA MET A 1 6.27 -35.49 -27.24
C MET A 1 6.80 -35.91 -25.88
N LYS A 2 8.03 -36.42 -25.84
CA LYS A 2 8.54 -37.28 -24.76
C LYS A 2 8.95 -36.46 -23.54
N LYS A 3 8.28 -36.68 -22.40
CA LYS A 3 8.65 -36.12 -21.10
C LYS A 3 9.98 -36.70 -20.63
N LYS A 4 11.00 -35.86 -20.44
CA LYS A 4 12.25 -36.26 -19.80
C LYS A 4 12.10 -36.06 -18.29
N VAL A 5 11.93 -37.18 -17.61
CA VAL A 5 12.04 -37.25 -16.14
C VAL A 5 13.55 -37.25 -15.84
N LEU A 6 14.04 -36.24 -15.16
CA LEU A 6 15.38 -36.19 -14.61
C LEU A 6 15.34 -36.77 -13.20
N LEU A 7 15.75 -38.03 -13.11
CA LEU A 7 15.99 -38.71 -11.83
C LEU A 7 17.36 -38.28 -11.33
N PHE A 8 17.42 -37.54 -10.26
CA PHE A 8 18.67 -37.31 -9.53
C PHE A 8 18.93 -38.48 -8.60
N ALA A 9 19.81 -39.38 -9.04
CA ALA A 9 20.36 -40.43 -8.19
C ALA A 9 21.66 -39.91 -7.57
N CYS A 10 21.66 -39.55 -6.28
CA CYS A 10 22.86 -39.29 -5.51
C CYS A 10 23.56 -40.61 -5.22
N LEU A 11 24.65 -40.89 -5.93
CA LEU A 11 25.57 -41.96 -5.62
C LEU A 11 26.55 -41.47 -4.53
N ALA A 12 26.37 -42.00 -3.33
CA ALA A 12 27.38 -41.91 -2.27
C ALA A 12 28.48 -42.91 -2.56
N ALA A 13 29.69 -42.40 -2.91
CA ALA A 13 30.88 -43.20 -3.01
C ALA A 13 31.57 -43.31 -1.64
N PHE A 14 31.46 -44.46 -1.02
CA PHE A 14 32.25 -44.86 0.15
C PHE A 14 33.67 -45.20 -0.25
N GLY A 15 34.61 -44.41 0.16
CA GLY A 15 36.05 -44.74 0.11
C GLY A 15 36.49 -45.46 1.37
N LEU A 16 36.75 -46.74 1.22
CA LEU A 16 37.39 -47.58 2.24
C LEU A 16 38.90 -47.33 2.22
N SER A 17 39.49 -46.92 3.33
CA SER A 17 40.94 -46.93 3.54
C SER A 17 41.30 -47.75 4.75
N MET A 18 42.11 -48.77 4.49
CA MET A 18 42.58 -49.76 5.45
C MET A 18 43.70 -49.23 6.36
N ALA A 19 43.64 -49.78 7.52
CA ALA A 19 44.56 -50.01 8.63
C ALA A 19 46.05 -49.86 8.42
N VAL A 20 46.70 -49.26 9.43
CA VAL A 20 48.06 -49.66 9.87
C VAL A 20 48.05 -49.75 11.40
N THR A 21 48.49 -50.92 11.87
CA THR A 21 48.73 -51.35 13.24
C THR A 21 49.86 -50.54 13.93
N GLY A 22 49.62 -50.14 15.16
CA GLY A 22 50.65 -49.64 16.07
C GLY A 22 50.15 -49.70 17.51
N CYS A 23 50.62 -50.69 18.26
CA CYS A 23 50.38 -50.83 19.70
C CYS A 23 50.97 -49.68 20.50
N SER A 24 50.18 -49.05 21.35
CA SER A 24 50.58 -48.58 22.66
C SER A 24 49.38 -48.30 23.55
N LYS A 25 49.42 -48.81 24.76
CA LYS A 25 48.43 -48.71 25.82
C LYS A 25 48.26 -47.26 26.27
N GLU A 26 47.02 -46.81 26.32
CA GLU A 26 46.48 -46.08 27.48
C GLU A 26 44.96 -45.90 27.29
N GLU A 27 44.19 -46.08 28.32
CA GLU A 27 42.74 -46.17 28.41
C GLU A 27 42.06 -44.78 28.47
N PRO A 28 40.73 -44.68 28.50
CA PRO A 28 39.91 -44.21 27.37
C PRO A 28 39.15 -42.93 27.72
N ALA A 29 39.07 -42.03 26.80
CA ALA A 29 37.99 -41.06 26.79
C ALA A 29 37.02 -41.42 25.68
N LYS A 30 35.86 -41.96 26.07
CA LYS A 30 34.68 -42.13 25.23
C LYS A 30 34.29 -40.80 24.63
N LYS A 31 34.69 -40.52 23.41
CA LYS A 31 33.96 -39.59 22.55
C LYS A 31 32.82 -40.37 21.91
N SER A 32 31.66 -40.15 22.43
CA SER A 32 30.38 -40.47 21.79
C SER A 32 30.29 -39.60 20.53
N GLU A 33 30.60 -40.14 19.38
CA GLU A 33 30.13 -39.61 18.11
C GLU A 33 28.65 -39.90 18.04
N THR A 34 27.86 -38.93 18.47
CA THR A 34 26.43 -38.88 18.15
C THR A 34 26.36 -38.65 16.65
N GLN A 35 26.15 -39.72 15.89
CA GLN A 35 25.56 -39.61 14.57
C GLN A 35 24.18 -39.01 14.78
N GLU A 36 24.03 -37.73 14.52
CA GLU A 36 22.75 -37.14 14.30
C GLU A 36 22.16 -37.80 13.04
N GLU A 37 21.34 -38.83 13.25
CA GLU A 37 20.34 -39.24 12.28
C GLU A 37 19.51 -38.00 12.00
N LYS A 38 19.74 -37.35 10.85
CA LYS A 38 18.88 -36.31 10.30
C LYS A 38 17.53 -36.98 10.01
N LYS A 39 16.67 -37.04 11.03
CA LYS A 39 15.28 -37.39 10.91
C LYS A 39 14.73 -36.42 9.90
N GLU A 40 14.33 -36.85 8.73
CA GLU A 40 13.57 -36.04 7.79
C GLU A 40 12.26 -35.65 8.49
N GLU A 41 12.25 -34.51 9.10
CA GLU A 41 11.08 -33.93 9.73
C GLU A 41 10.11 -33.59 8.58
N LYS A 42 9.00 -34.29 8.53
CA LYS A 42 7.97 -34.05 7.54
C LYS A 42 7.40 -32.64 7.80
N LEU A 43 7.78 -31.68 6.98
CA LEU A 43 7.29 -30.32 7.07
C LEU A 43 5.78 -30.27 6.78
N GLU A 44 5.07 -29.42 7.50
CA GLU A 44 3.71 -29.07 7.15
C GLU A 44 3.69 -28.23 5.87
N VAL A 45 2.60 -28.32 5.12
CA VAL A 45 2.49 -27.76 3.78
C VAL A 45 1.57 -26.54 3.77
N ILE A 46 2.03 -25.43 3.21
CA ILE A 46 1.23 -24.27 2.84
C ILE A 46 0.83 -24.42 1.37
N GLY A 47 -0.46 -24.46 1.08
CA GLY A 47 -0.97 -24.67 -0.26
C GLY A 47 -1.19 -26.15 -0.59
N VAL A 48 -0.97 -26.52 -1.86
CA VAL A 48 -1.20 -27.86 -2.38
C VAL A 48 0.09 -28.47 -2.91
N GLU A 49 0.59 -29.49 -2.24
CA GLU A 49 1.85 -30.16 -2.57
C GLU A 49 1.82 -30.84 -3.95
N LYS A 50 0.66 -31.43 -4.30
CA LYS A 50 0.52 -32.22 -5.52
C LYS A 50 0.62 -31.35 -6.78
N ASP A 51 1.60 -31.66 -7.62
CA ASP A 51 1.84 -31.02 -8.91
C ASP A 51 2.20 -29.51 -8.78
N SER A 52 2.68 -29.06 -7.62
CA SER A 52 3.16 -27.69 -7.44
C SER A 52 4.41 -27.41 -8.29
N GLU A 53 4.41 -26.24 -8.93
CA GLU A 53 5.51 -25.78 -9.78
C GLU A 53 6.70 -25.29 -8.95
N PHE A 54 6.42 -24.61 -7.85
CA PHE A 54 7.39 -24.10 -6.90
C PHE A 54 7.21 -24.73 -5.53
N GLN A 55 8.31 -25.12 -4.92
CA GLN A 55 8.37 -25.66 -3.56
C GLN A 55 9.51 -24.96 -2.81
N VAL A 56 9.16 -24.21 -1.78
CA VAL A 56 10.10 -23.42 -1.00
C VAL A 56 9.91 -23.73 0.48
N LYS A 57 10.98 -24.11 1.16
CA LYS A 57 10.98 -24.23 2.62
C LYS A 57 11.08 -22.82 3.24
N LEU A 58 10.06 -22.42 3.98
CA LEU A 58 10.02 -21.15 4.68
C LEU A 58 10.07 -21.37 6.19
N THR A 59 10.88 -20.58 6.86
CA THR A 59 10.92 -20.51 8.33
C THR A 59 10.33 -19.18 8.77
N ASN A 60 9.35 -19.21 9.65
CA ASN A 60 8.79 -18.02 10.25
C ASN A 60 9.71 -17.50 11.35
N SER A 61 10.36 -16.37 11.13
CA SER A 61 11.19 -15.65 12.12
C SER A 61 10.69 -14.24 12.39
N THR A 62 9.37 -14.05 12.28
CA THR A 62 8.71 -12.75 12.47
C THR A 62 8.44 -12.41 13.94
N ALA A 63 8.65 -13.35 14.85
CA ALA A 63 8.23 -13.28 16.25
C ALA A 63 6.72 -13.16 16.44
N LYS A 64 5.93 -13.48 15.40
CA LYS A 64 4.46 -13.50 15.39
C LYS A 64 3.96 -14.77 14.74
N ASN A 65 2.77 -15.20 15.12
CA ASN A 65 2.07 -16.28 14.46
C ASN A 65 1.42 -15.78 13.18
N ILE A 66 1.58 -16.52 12.07
CA ILE A 66 1.00 -16.24 10.77
C ILE A 66 -0.25 -17.11 10.62
N THR A 67 -1.41 -16.48 10.41
CA THR A 67 -2.72 -17.14 10.25
C THR A 67 -3.19 -17.13 8.80
N GLY A 68 -2.46 -16.46 7.92
CA GLY A 68 -2.77 -16.44 6.49
C GLY A 68 -1.54 -16.21 5.63
N VAL A 69 -1.50 -16.93 4.52
CA VAL A 69 -0.51 -16.78 3.44
C VAL A 69 -1.27 -16.76 2.13
N SER A 70 -1.10 -15.73 1.35
CA SER A 70 -1.69 -15.61 0.02
C SER A 70 -0.62 -15.16 -0.98
N VAL A 71 -0.60 -15.77 -2.14
CA VAL A 71 0.38 -15.49 -3.21
C VAL A 71 -0.34 -15.01 -4.44
N LYS A 72 0.11 -13.91 -5.02
CA LYS A 72 -0.39 -13.36 -6.28
C LYS A 72 0.75 -13.00 -7.22
N SER A 73 0.46 -12.83 -8.50
CA SER A 73 1.36 -12.09 -9.39
C SER A 73 1.38 -10.62 -9.01
N SER A 74 2.53 -9.95 -9.09
CA SER A 74 2.67 -8.54 -8.67
C SER A 74 1.83 -7.57 -9.52
N ASP A 75 1.38 -7.98 -10.72
CA ASP A 75 0.48 -7.22 -11.59
C ASP A 75 -1.02 -7.41 -11.26
N GLU A 76 -1.38 -8.40 -10.41
CA GLU A 76 -2.75 -8.59 -9.95
C GLU A 76 -3.09 -7.59 -8.83
N ALA A 77 -4.33 -7.07 -8.85
CA ALA A 77 -4.78 -6.11 -7.85
C ALA A 77 -5.11 -6.74 -6.50
N GLU A 78 -5.68 -7.96 -6.51
CA GLU A 78 -6.23 -8.60 -5.31
C GLU A 78 -5.49 -9.90 -4.97
N TYR A 79 -5.39 -10.18 -3.68
CA TYR A 79 -4.85 -11.45 -3.22
C TYR A 79 -5.92 -12.54 -3.28
N PRO A 80 -5.57 -13.77 -3.71
CA PRO A 80 -6.47 -14.90 -3.68
C PRO A 80 -6.72 -15.37 -2.23
N ALA A 81 -7.51 -16.44 -2.09
CA ALA A 81 -7.80 -17.03 -0.79
C ALA A 81 -6.53 -17.48 -0.06
N ASN A 82 -6.62 -17.48 1.28
CA ASN A 82 -5.58 -17.99 2.16
C ASN A 82 -5.20 -19.44 1.81
N MET A 83 -3.91 -19.70 1.70
CA MET A 83 -3.34 -21.01 1.39
C MET A 83 -3.15 -21.89 2.62
N LEU A 84 -3.20 -21.34 3.84
CA LEU A 84 -3.27 -22.12 5.07
C LEU A 84 -4.66 -22.74 5.21
N LYS A 85 -4.73 -23.91 5.82
CA LYS A 85 -6.01 -24.55 6.13
C LYS A 85 -6.77 -23.74 7.17
N GLU A 86 -8.08 -23.98 7.25
CA GLU A 86 -8.91 -23.35 8.28
C GLU A 86 -8.38 -23.67 9.68
N ALA A 87 -8.25 -22.62 10.51
CA ALA A 87 -7.67 -22.67 11.86
C ALA A 87 -6.22 -23.16 11.95
N ASP A 88 -5.50 -23.24 10.82
CA ASP A 88 -4.08 -23.56 10.81
C ASP A 88 -3.24 -22.28 11.08
N VAL A 89 -2.13 -22.45 11.81
CA VAL A 89 -1.26 -21.37 12.24
C VAL A 89 0.19 -21.75 11.97
N PHE A 90 0.88 -20.92 11.21
CA PHE A 90 2.32 -21.02 10.99
C PHE A 90 3.04 -20.29 12.13
N GLU A 91 3.45 -21.06 13.14
CA GLU A 91 4.00 -20.54 14.40
C GLU A 91 5.37 -19.88 14.23
N ASP A 92 5.73 -19.00 15.16
CA ASP A 92 7.10 -18.45 15.19
C ASP A 92 8.13 -19.57 15.35
N LYS A 93 9.24 -19.46 14.60
CA LYS A 93 10.32 -20.48 14.50
C LYS A 93 9.94 -21.80 13.85
N GLU A 94 8.73 -21.96 13.43
CA GLU A 94 8.32 -23.11 12.62
C GLU A 94 8.86 -23.04 11.20
N SER A 95 9.07 -24.20 10.57
CA SER A 95 9.42 -24.31 9.16
C SER A 95 8.34 -25.08 8.41
N ARG A 96 7.90 -24.56 7.27
CA ARG A 96 6.89 -25.19 6.40
C ARG A 96 7.33 -25.20 4.94
N LEU A 97 6.71 -26.07 4.16
CA LEU A 97 6.90 -26.13 2.73
C LEU A 97 5.80 -25.33 2.02
N LEU A 98 6.16 -24.18 1.45
CA LEU A 98 5.28 -23.43 0.57
C LEU A 98 5.24 -24.09 -0.80
N CYS A 99 4.06 -24.52 -1.21
CA CYS A 99 3.79 -25.16 -2.50
C CYS A 99 2.88 -24.26 -3.34
N TYR A 100 3.42 -23.72 -4.45
CA TYR A 100 2.71 -22.78 -5.30
C TYR A 100 2.75 -23.20 -6.77
N THR A 101 1.65 -23.02 -7.47
CA THR A 101 1.56 -23.18 -8.92
C THR A 101 1.03 -21.88 -9.50
N ALA A 102 1.82 -21.23 -10.34
CA ALA A 102 1.40 -20.03 -11.01
C ALA A 102 0.17 -20.29 -11.90
N PRO A 103 -0.83 -19.39 -11.91
CA PRO A 103 -1.86 -19.44 -12.93
C PRO A 103 -1.17 -19.45 -14.31
N LYS A 104 -1.54 -20.36 -15.20
CA LYS A 104 -0.96 -20.39 -16.54
C LYS A 104 -1.18 -19.02 -17.15
N ALA A 105 -0.09 -18.32 -17.43
CA ALA A 105 -0.15 -17.10 -18.22
C ALA A 105 -0.94 -17.41 -19.49
N ALA A 106 -1.95 -16.61 -19.80
CA ALA A 106 -2.65 -16.73 -21.07
C ALA A 106 -1.58 -16.79 -22.17
N GLU A 107 -1.65 -17.78 -23.05
CA GLU A 107 -0.70 -17.95 -24.15
C GLU A 107 -0.53 -16.60 -24.84
N VAL A 108 0.62 -15.97 -24.63
CA VAL A 108 0.98 -14.76 -25.36
C VAL A 108 1.08 -15.18 -26.80
N THR A 109 0.10 -14.77 -27.60
CA THR A 109 0.05 -15.04 -29.04
C THR A 109 1.37 -14.63 -29.67
N ALA A 110 1.91 -15.49 -30.48
CA ALA A 110 3.27 -15.58 -31.00
C ALA A 110 3.77 -14.42 -31.90
N ASP A 111 3.33 -13.17 -31.69
CA ASP A 111 3.74 -12.01 -32.49
C ASP A 111 4.51 -10.91 -31.71
N ALA A 112 4.79 -11.11 -30.44
CA ALA A 112 5.73 -10.26 -29.73
C ALA A 112 7.14 -10.72 -30.05
N LYS A 113 7.91 -9.94 -30.82
CA LYS A 113 9.34 -10.13 -30.99
C LYS A 113 9.98 -10.20 -29.61
N ALA A 114 10.35 -11.41 -29.23
CA ALA A 114 11.07 -11.69 -28.01
C ALA A 114 12.41 -10.97 -28.04
N THR A 115 12.52 -9.84 -27.39
CA THR A 115 13.80 -9.39 -26.86
C THR A 115 14.04 -10.22 -25.60
N ASP A 116 15.14 -10.95 -25.58
CA ASP A 116 15.57 -11.99 -24.68
C ASP A 116 15.63 -11.64 -23.17
N LYS A 117 14.55 -11.21 -22.61
CA LYS A 117 14.30 -11.25 -21.16
C LYS A 117 12.86 -11.67 -20.96
N VAL A 118 12.67 -12.99 -20.84
CA VAL A 118 11.50 -13.48 -20.11
C VAL A 118 11.67 -12.94 -18.70
N LEU A 119 10.98 -11.84 -18.43
CA LEU A 119 10.78 -11.41 -17.06
C LEU A 119 9.95 -12.54 -16.47
N GLU A 120 10.56 -13.36 -15.61
CA GLU A 120 9.79 -14.24 -14.76
C GLU A 120 8.76 -13.34 -14.04
N PRO A 121 7.46 -13.72 -14.05
CA PRO A 121 6.50 -12.88 -13.39
C PRO A 121 6.93 -12.71 -11.92
N ALA A 122 6.99 -11.47 -11.47
CA ALA A 122 7.21 -11.21 -10.05
C ALA A 122 5.96 -11.64 -9.26
N TYR A 123 6.16 -12.17 -8.07
CA TYR A 123 5.10 -12.60 -7.18
C TYR A 123 5.19 -11.88 -5.86
N ASP A 124 4.04 -11.57 -5.28
CA ASP A 124 3.95 -10.99 -3.96
C ASP A 124 3.30 -11.99 -3.01
N ILE A 125 3.84 -12.12 -1.80
CA ILE A 125 3.28 -12.95 -0.74
C ILE A 125 2.75 -12.06 0.37
N GLN A 126 1.44 -12.10 0.59
CA GLN A 126 0.81 -11.46 1.74
C GLN A 126 0.79 -12.42 2.92
N LEU A 127 1.25 -11.94 4.06
CA LEU A 127 1.20 -12.59 5.35
C LEU A 127 0.12 -11.91 6.20
N THR A 128 -0.76 -12.69 6.80
CA THR A 128 -1.73 -12.22 7.79
C THR A 128 -1.32 -12.76 9.15
N PHE A 129 -1.23 -11.90 10.14
CA PHE A 129 -0.85 -12.27 11.51
C PHE A 129 -2.07 -12.49 12.39
N GLU A 130 -1.87 -13.14 13.54
CA GLU A 130 -2.92 -13.43 14.53
C GLU A 130 -3.60 -12.15 15.06
N ASP A 131 -2.89 -11.03 15.11
CA ASP A 131 -3.43 -9.72 15.50
C ASP A 131 -4.26 -9.04 14.39
N GLY A 132 -4.46 -9.70 13.25
CA GLY A 132 -5.17 -9.18 12.07
C GLY A 132 -4.37 -8.21 11.21
N THR A 133 -3.13 -7.90 11.59
CA THR A 133 -2.24 -7.09 10.74
C THR A 133 -1.74 -7.90 9.55
N THR A 134 -1.38 -7.21 8.48
CA THR A 134 -0.82 -7.83 7.28
C THR A 134 0.55 -7.25 6.94
N ALA A 135 1.38 -8.04 6.28
CA ALA A 135 2.63 -7.60 5.68
C ALA A 135 2.81 -8.28 4.33
N VAL A 136 3.61 -7.69 3.47
CA VAL A 136 3.85 -8.21 2.11
C VAL A 136 5.35 -8.42 1.91
N LEU A 137 5.69 -9.54 1.29
CA LEU A 137 6.98 -9.79 0.69
C LEU A 137 6.83 -9.54 -0.81
N HIS A 138 7.39 -8.43 -1.29
CA HIS A 138 7.27 -8.06 -2.70
C HIS A 138 8.32 -8.78 -3.54
N SER A 139 7.97 -9.06 -4.80
CA SER A 139 8.87 -9.69 -5.77
C SER A 139 9.56 -10.94 -5.22
N PHE A 140 8.78 -11.85 -4.62
CA PHE A 140 9.29 -13.08 -4.02
C PHE A 140 10.00 -13.93 -5.09
N PRO A 141 11.26 -14.34 -4.88
CA PRO A 141 12.10 -14.90 -5.91
C PRO A 141 11.85 -16.40 -6.14
N PHE A 142 10.62 -16.80 -6.52
CA PHE A 142 10.35 -18.17 -6.90
C PHE A 142 11.32 -18.63 -8.00
N GLY A 143 11.90 -19.81 -7.83
CA GLY A 143 12.92 -20.34 -8.74
C GLY A 143 14.37 -20.03 -8.36
N ASP A 144 14.62 -18.98 -7.54
CA ASP A 144 15.96 -18.67 -7.01
C ASP A 144 16.08 -18.97 -5.50
N VAL A 145 15.01 -19.32 -4.81
CA VAL A 145 14.96 -19.67 -3.39
C VAL A 145 14.47 -21.11 -3.19
N GLU A 146 15.26 -21.92 -2.48
CA GLU A 146 14.85 -23.26 -2.00
C GLU A 146 14.51 -23.25 -0.51
N GLU A 147 15.29 -22.49 0.27
CA GLU A 147 15.06 -22.28 1.70
C GLU A 147 15.16 -20.78 2.00
N GLY A 148 14.18 -20.25 2.74
CA GLY A 148 14.12 -18.85 3.12
C GLY A 148 13.64 -18.66 4.55
N GLU A 149 14.09 -17.57 5.17
CA GLU A 149 13.69 -17.13 6.50
C GLU A 149 12.90 -15.83 6.37
N ILE A 150 11.62 -15.87 6.77
CA ILE A 150 10.76 -14.69 6.82
C ILE A 150 11.06 -13.94 8.11
N CYS A 151 11.52 -12.72 7.99
CA CYS A 151 11.83 -11.83 9.10
C CYS A 151 10.88 -10.64 9.12
N MET A 152 10.71 -10.00 10.28
CA MET A 152 9.87 -8.82 10.47
C MET A 152 10.58 -7.81 11.36
N GLU A 153 10.63 -6.58 10.91
CA GLU A 153 11.00 -5.43 11.73
C GLU A 153 9.96 -4.31 11.46
N ASP A 154 10.35 -3.26 10.77
CA ASP A 154 9.45 -2.22 10.25
C ASP A 154 8.75 -2.63 8.95
N VAL A 155 9.29 -3.63 8.26
CA VAL A 155 8.74 -4.33 7.10
C VAL A 155 8.96 -5.83 7.23
N ALA A 156 8.15 -6.65 6.56
CA ALA A 156 8.48 -8.06 6.34
C ALA A 156 9.53 -8.17 5.25
N TYR A 157 10.47 -9.10 5.40
CA TYR A 157 11.53 -9.33 4.44
C TYR A 157 12.04 -10.77 4.47
N LEU A 158 12.68 -11.18 3.39
CA LEU A 158 13.21 -12.53 3.22
C LEU A 158 14.72 -12.55 3.32
N LYS A 159 15.26 -13.52 4.05
CA LYS A 159 16.66 -13.91 3.99
C LYS A 159 16.77 -15.28 3.36
N TYR A 160 17.62 -15.43 2.37
CA TYR A 160 17.83 -16.72 1.70
C TYR A 160 19.22 -16.81 1.08
N THR A 161 19.56 -17.99 0.56
CA THR A 161 20.73 -18.15 -0.29
C THR A 161 20.25 -18.36 -1.72
N SER A 162 20.64 -17.47 -2.63
CA SER A 162 20.30 -17.56 -4.05
C SER A 162 20.78 -18.87 -4.64
N VAL A 163 19.91 -19.57 -5.34
CA VAL A 163 20.26 -20.80 -6.06
C VAL A 163 21.19 -20.50 -7.22
N ALA A 164 20.99 -19.37 -7.88
CA ALA A 164 21.76 -18.96 -9.06
C ALA A 164 23.16 -18.46 -8.67
N SER A 165 23.27 -17.52 -7.73
CA SER A 165 24.56 -16.90 -7.38
C SER A 165 25.30 -17.59 -6.23
N LYS A 166 24.61 -18.41 -5.42
CA LYS A 166 25.08 -19.00 -4.17
C LYS A 166 25.42 -17.97 -3.08
N GLU A 167 24.99 -16.73 -3.26
CA GLU A 167 25.19 -15.64 -2.31
C GLU A 167 24.01 -15.54 -1.33
N LYS A 168 24.30 -15.03 -0.13
CA LYS A 168 23.25 -14.70 0.83
C LYS A 168 22.58 -13.40 0.43
N VAL A 169 21.27 -13.43 0.33
CA VAL A 169 20.41 -12.29 -0.03
C VAL A 169 19.57 -11.90 1.18
N ASP A 170 19.42 -10.60 1.37
CA ASP A 170 18.52 -9.99 2.35
C ASP A 170 17.68 -8.92 1.62
N THR A 171 16.36 -9.12 1.56
CA THR A 171 15.47 -8.23 0.81
C THR A 171 15.01 -7.01 1.61
N LYS A 172 15.45 -6.83 2.86
CA LYS A 172 15.00 -5.76 3.76
C LYS A 172 15.10 -4.38 3.12
N GLY A 173 16.22 -4.07 2.47
CA GLY A 173 16.40 -2.76 1.83
C GLY A 173 15.43 -2.51 0.66
N ALA A 174 15.10 -3.55 -0.10
CA ALA A 174 14.12 -3.48 -1.18
C ALA A 174 12.70 -3.24 -0.62
N GLU A 175 12.31 -3.97 0.42
CA GLU A 175 11.00 -3.82 1.07
C GLU A 175 10.84 -2.43 1.71
N GLN A 176 11.89 -1.89 2.32
CA GLN A 176 11.88 -0.53 2.85
C GLN A 176 11.72 0.53 1.75
N ALA A 177 12.32 0.31 0.59
CA ALA A 177 12.18 1.21 -0.55
C ALA A 177 10.73 1.19 -1.09
N VAL A 178 10.10 0.03 -1.21
CA VAL A 178 8.69 -0.11 -1.63
C VAL A 178 7.77 0.61 -0.64
N LYS A 179 7.97 0.42 0.67
CA LYS A 179 7.20 1.12 1.70
C LYS A 179 7.34 2.63 1.60
N ALA A 180 8.56 3.14 1.47
CA ALA A 180 8.81 4.57 1.34
C ALA A 180 8.16 5.16 0.08
N GLN A 181 8.16 4.43 -1.04
CA GLN A 181 7.49 4.84 -2.26
C GLN A 181 5.97 4.90 -2.06
N ALA A 182 5.36 3.87 -1.46
CA ALA A 182 3.93 3.85 -1.19
C ALA A 182 3.49 4.99 -0.25
N GLU A 183 4.28 5.29 0.78
CA GLU A 183 4.04 6.42 1.69
C GLU A 183 4.13 7.78 0.96
N ALA A 184 5.11 7.93 0.06
CA ALA A 184 5.27 9.14 -0.75
C ALA A 184 4.10 9.33 -1.72
N GLU A 185 3.63 8.28 -2.39
CA GLU A 185 2.47 8.31 -3.28
C GLU A 185 1.18 8.64 -2.51
N ALA A 186 0.98 8.04 -1.34
CA ALA A 186 -0.16 8.34 -0.49
C ALA A 186 -0.16 9.80 -0.03
N ALA A 187 1.00 10.34 0.36
CA ALA A 187 1.16 11.74 0.75
C ALA A 187 0.89 12.69 -0.42
N ALA A 188 1.38 12.37 -1.61
CA ALA A 188 1.14 13.16 -2.82
C ALA A 188 -0.34 13.18 -3.20
N LYS A 189 -1.02 12.03 -3.11
CA LYS A 189 -2.47 11.94 -3.35
C LYS A 189 -3.27 12.77 -2.34
N ALA A 190 -2.95 12.65 -1.06
CA ALA A 190 -3.62 13.43 -0.02
C ALA A 190 -3.42 14.95 -0.21
N ALA A 191 -2.22 15.37 -0.63
CA ALA A 191 -1.93 16.78 -0.93
C ALA A 191 -2.75 17.27 -2.15
N ALA A 192 -2.87 16.46 -3.19
CA ALA A 192 -3.67 16.80 -4.37
C ALA A 192 -5.17 16.90 -4.04
N GLU A 193 -5.70 15.99 -3.22
CA GLU A 193 -7.09 16.03 -2.75
C GLU A 193 -7.36 17.27 -1.89
N ALA A 194 -6.43 17.63 -0.99
CA ALA A 194 -6.54 18.84 -0.17
C ALA A 194 -6.50 20.13 -1.02
N GLN A 195 -5.66 20.17 -2.06
CA GLN A 195 -5.61 21.29 -2.98
C GLN A 195 -6.91 21.44 -3.78
N ALA A 196 -7.44 20.34 -4.31
CA ALA A 196 -8.71 20.35 -5.04
C ALA A 196 -9.88 20.81 -4.16
N ALA A 197 -9.91 20.38 -2.89
CA ALA A 197 -10.90 20.84 -1.93
C ALA A 197 -10.78 22.34 -1.63
N ALA A 198 -9.56 22.87 -1.50
CA ALA A 198 -9.31 24.30 -1.28
C ALA A 198 -9.73 25.15 -2.49
N GLU A 199 -9.46 24.69 -3.71
CA GLU A 199 -9.90 25.37 -4.94
C GLU A 199 -11.44 25.39 -5.06
N ALA A 200 -12.09 24.26 -4.73
CA ALA A 200 -13.55 24.20 -4.73
C ALA A 200 -14.17 25.17 -3.71
N ALA A 201 -13.63 25.24 -2.50
CA ALA A 201 -14.08 26.18 -1.47
C ALA A 201 -13.86 27.66 -1.88
N ALA A 202 -12.75 27.96 -2.52
CA ALA A 202 -12.46 29.31 -3.03
C ALA A 202 -13.43 29.71 -4.17
N ALA A 203 -13.77 28.77 -5.04
CA ALA A 203 -14.73 28.99 -6.11
C ALA A 203 -16.16 29.25 -5.56
N GLU A 204 -16.57 28.50 -4.53
CA GLU A 204 -17.84 28.70 -3.86
C GLU A 204 -17.92 30.06 -3.17
N GLN A 205 -16.84 30.46 -2.51
CA GLN A 205 -16.74 31.77 -1.88
C GLN A 205 -16.83 32.92 -2.90
N ALA A 206 -16.10 32.80 -4.02
CA ALA A 206 -16.16 33.79 -5.09
C ALA A 206 -17.58 33.88 -5.73
N ALA A 207 -18.26 32.75 -5.87
CA ALA A 207 -19.64 32.75 -6.36
C ALA A 207 -20.62 33.41 -5.38
N ALA A 208 -20.44 33.20 -4.07
CA ALA A 208 -21.23 33.83 -3.04
C ALA A 208 -21.03 35.35 -2.99
N GLU A 209 -19.76 35.81 -3.10
CA GLU A 209 -19.44 37.25 -3.17
C GLU A 209 -20.03 37.91 -4.43
N ALA A 210 -19.98 37.24 -5.57
CA ALA A 210 -20.58 37.74 -6.81
C ALA A 210 -22.10 37.87 -6.69
N ALA A 211 -22.79 36.88 -6.11
CA ALA A 211 -24.21 36.92 -5.87
C ALA A 211 -24.61 38.03 -4.88
N ALA A 212 -23.84 38.26 -3.84
CA ALA A 212 -24.05 39.35 -2.89
C ALA A 212 -23.88 40.75 -3.54
N ALA A 213 -22.86 40.89 -4.43
CA ALA A 213 -22.66 42.12 -5.19
C ALA A 213 -23.79 42.41 -6.16
N GLU A 214 -24.32 41.39 -6.82
CA GLU A 214 -25.47 41.52 -7.73
C GLU A 214 -26.75 41.94 -6.97
N GLN A 215 -27.00 41.36 -5.80
CA GLN A 215 -28.11 41.78 -4.94
C GLN A 215 -27.96 43.22 -4.46
N ALA A 216 -26.77 43.63 -4.03
CA ALA A 216 -26.55 45.01 -3.61
C ALA A 216 -26.74 46.01 -4.77
N ALA A 217 -26.34 45.66 -5.99
CA ALA A 217 -26.58 46.47 -7.19
C ALA A 217 -28.04 46.57 -7.53
N ALA A 218 -28.80 45.49 -7.39
CA ALA A 218 -30.25 45.48 -7.63
C ALA A 218 -31.01 46.33 -6.59
N GLU A 219 -30.62 46.28 -5.32
CA GLU A 219 -31.20 47.15 -4.27
C GLU A 219 -30.89 48.62 -4.49
N ALA A 220 -29.65 48.97 -4.92
CA ALA A 220 -29.29 50.35 -5.25
C ALA A 220 -30.10 50.87 -6.45
N ALA A 221 -30.30 50.06 -7.49
CA ALA A 221 -31.11 50.43 -8.63
C ALA A 221 -32.60 50.63 -8.26
N ALA A 222 -33.16 49.80 -7.37
CA ALA A 222 -34.51 49.97 -6.86
C ALA A 222 -34.70 51.24 -6.04
N GLN A 223 -33.69 51.67 -5.28
CA GLN A 223 -33.74 52.91 -4.54
C GLN A 223 -33.68 54.14 -5.45
N GLN A 224 -32.94 54.11 -6.56
CA GLN A 224 -32.91 55.18 -7.54
C GLN A 224 -34.24 55.38 -8.26
N THR A 225 -34.92 54.32 -8.63
CA THR A 225 -36.24 54.46 -9.26
C THR A 225 -37.30 55.03 -8.31
N TYR A 226 -37.19 54.76 -7.00
CA TYR A 226 -38.11 55.32 -6.00
C TYR A 226 -37.89 56.84 -5.76
N THR A 227 -36.69 57.34 -5.95
CA THR A 227 -36.37 58.77 -5.83
C THR A 227 -36.77 59.57 -7.09
N GLU A 228 -36.75 58.97 -8.28
CA GLU A 228 -37.20 59.65 -9.51
C GLU A 228 -38.71 59.78 -9.61
N GLU A 229 -39.47 58.86 -9.06
CA GLU A 229 -40.94 58.91 -9.13
C GLU A 229 -41.54 59.92 -8.14
N TYR A 230 -40.78 60.41 -7.14
CA TYR A 230 -41.24 61.39 -6.17
C TYR A 230 -40.92 62.84 -6.57
N TYR A 231 -40.30 63.09 -7.76
CA TYR A 231 -39.92 64.43 -8.21
C TYR A 231 -40.85 64.98 -9.30
N TYR A 232 -42.01 64.47 -9.50
CA TYR A 232 -42.95 65.04 -10.45
C TYR A 232 -44.20 65.56 -9.77
N GLU A 233 -44.45 66.91 -10.04
CA GLU A 233 -45.62 67.71 -9.83
C GLU A 233 -45.70 68.55 -8.54
N GLU A 234 -44.99 69.69 -8.56
CA GLU A 234 -45.63 70.87 -8.00
C GLU A 234 -46.51 71.49 -9.11
N PRO A 235 -47.80 71.65 -8.89
CA PRO A 235 -48.62 72.44 -9.79
C PRO A 235 -48.39 73.93 -9.52
N SER A 236 -47.88 74.64 -10.54
CA SER A 236 -47.82 76.09 -10.57
C SER A 236 -49.22 76.68 -10.41
N TYR A 237 -49.59 77.12 -9.21
CA TYR A 237 -50.66 78.05 -9.03
C TYR A 237 -50.19 79.47 -9.16
N ASP A 238 -50.33 80.01 -10.32
CA ASP A 238 -50.39 81.42 -10.56
C ASP A 238 -51.74 81.96 -10.07
N ALA A 239 -51.74 82.68 -8.97
CA ALA A 239 -52.82 83.51 -8.56
C ALA A 239 -52.32 84.77 -7.84
N GLY A 240 -52.11 85.82 -8.62
CA GLY A 240 -51.97 87.11 -8.01
C GLY A 240 -53.19 87.46 -7.17
N TYR A 241 -52.95 88.07 -6.06
CA TYR A 241 -53.72 89.16 -5.50
C TYR A 241 -52.93 89.85 -4.40
N ASP A 242 -52.82 91.12 -4.65
CA ASP A 242 -52.38 92.30 -3.98
C ASP A 242 -52.90 92.45 -2.50
N ASN A 243 -52.16 93.19 -1.73
CA ASN A 243 -52.54 94.06 -0.63
C ASN A 243 -52.29 93.64 0.80
N GLY A 244 -51.37 94.42 1.40
CA GLY A 244 -51.72 95.16 2.64
C GLY A 244 -51.06 94.64 3.92
N ALA A 245 -50.06 95.37 4.31
CA ALA A 245 -49.86 95.97 5.65
C ALA A 245 -49.58 95.12 6.88
N ALA A 246 -48.53 95.45 7.48
CA ALA A 246 -48.26 95.70 8.91
C ALA A 246 -48.03 94.49 9.83
N GLY A 247 -46.88 94.57 10.37
CA GLY A 247 -46.70 94.53 11.83
C GLY A 247 -46.32 93.24 12.49
N GLY A 248 -45.25 93.29 13.18
CA GLY A 248 -45.16 92.59 14.44
C GLY A 248 -44.00 91.62 14.59
N ASP A 249 -42.98 92.09 15.19
CA ASP A 249 -42.08 91.51 16.17
C ASP A 249 -42.37 90.14 16.73
N ALA A 250 -41.35 89.42 16.90
CA ALA A 250 -40.86 88.82 18.14
C ALA A 250 -40.13 87.50 17.91
N CYS A 251 -38.86 87.51 18.07
CA CYS A 251 -38.05 86.82 19.05
C CYS A 251 -38.54 85.45 19.59
N LEU A 252 -37.62 84.56 19.60
CA LEU A 252 -37.11 83.71 20.64
C LEU A 252 -36.77 82.33 20.05
N ASP A 253 -35.52 82.00 19.88
CA ASP A 253 -34.58 81.54 20.89
C ASP A 253 -34.84 80.15 21.46
N GLY A 254 -33.84 79.37 21.46
CA GLY A 254 -33.75 78.13 22.20
C GLY A 254 -33.69 76.90 21.29
N GLY A 255 -32.64 76.20 21.06
CA GLY A 255 -31.59 75.86 22.02
C GLY A 255 -31.56 74.35 22.18
N LEU A 256 -30.41 73.84 21.86
CA LEU A 256 -29.72 72.71 22.50
C LEU A 256 -30.22 71.26 22.29
N THR A 257 -29.27 70.50 21.76
CA THR A 257 -28.57 69.31 22.31
C THR A 257 -29.37 68.01 22.40
N TYR A 258 -28.93 67.01 21.86
CA TYR A 258 -27.91 65.96 22.09
C TYR A 258 -27.78 65.09 20.84
#